data_0fb7a2205388c96651dde8c26f1a033b
#
_entry.id   0fb7a2205388c96651dde8c26f1a033b
#
_cell.length_a   1.000
_cell.length_b   1.000
_cell.length_c   1.000
_cell.angle_alpha   90.00
_cell.angle_beta   90.00
_cell.angle_gamma   90.00
#
_symmetry.space_group_name_H-M   'P 1'
#
loop_
_entity.id
_entity.type
_entity.pdbx_description
1 polymer ?
#
loop_
_entity_poly.entity_id
_entity_poly.type
_entity_poly.pdbx_seq_one_letter_code
_entity_poly.pdbx_strand_id
1 'polypeptide(L)'
;MFWGGLVYTVGWILRAVSTYHVANLDLYIAETVFILAGPPIYSAAEYNILGRLMRYVPMHASLNPTRIVTFFVYVGAAVEGLTTAGAAQLGGGAKNESLLRSGARLVAIGTTLQAVVELVFMGLVAHLHYRCVKSNMNTREIHRVCIMLYGTSTLVLARCIFRGIEKFAQLSVIQTGTCGAVCRTVILKEWYLFVFEAAPMVVYTYWLNFMHPAMFLPQKGTHYLDFDKTVREGPGWVDGRSSWVTFVDPCDIRRNHDKFWLRPEEWPVVSQMEVDRKDNPTAV
;
A
#
# COMPACT_ATOMS: atom_id res chain seq x y z
N MET A 1 10.35 3.09 -1.72
CA MET A 1 10.00 4.42 -1.22
C MET A 1 10.58 5.55 -2.05
N PHE A 2 11.90 5.60 -2.27
CA PHE A 2 12.54 6.65 -3.08
C PHE A 2 11.85 6.85 -4.44
N TRP A 3 11.62 5.78 -5.19
CA TRP A 3 10.94 5.83 -6.50
C TRP A 3 9.51 6.39 -6.43
N GLY A 4 8.75 6.02 -5.40
CA GLY A 4 7.39 6.56 -5.20
C GLY A 4 7.40 8.06 -4.96
N GLY A 5 8.32 8.54 -4.10
CA GLY A 5 8.51 9.97 -3.84
C GLY A 5 8.94 10.73 -5.09
N LEU A 6 9.85 10.17 -5.87
CA LEU A 6 10.33 10.78 -7.12
C LEU A 6 9.19 10.91 -8.15
N VAL A 7 8.46 9.84 -8.42
CA VAL A 7 7.31 9.84 -9.35
C VAL A 7 6.27 10.86 -8.92
N TYR A 8 5.94 10.88 -7.63
CA TYR A 8 4.95 11.80 -7.08
C TYR A 8 5.40 13.26 -7.15
N THR A 9 6.68 13.53 -6.86
CA THR A 9 7.27 14.88 -6.96
C THR A 9 7.26 15.37 -8.40
N VAL A 10 7.62 14.52 -9.37
CA VAL A 10 7.54 14.85 -10.81
C VAL A 10 6.11 15.22 -11.20
N GLY A 11 5.10 14.47 -10.69
CA GLY A 11 3.69 14.79 -10.94
C GLY A 11 3.32 16.20 -10.46
N TRP A 12 3.75 16.60 -9.28
CA TRP A 12 3.48 17.95 -8.74
C TRP A 12 4.25 19.06 -9.46
N ILE A 13 5.47 18.79 -9.94
CA ILE A 13 6.23 19.71 -10.79
C ILE A 13 5.50 19.91 -12.12
N LEU A 14 5.07 18.81 -12.78
CA LEU A 14 4.30 18.87 -14.02
C LEU A 14 3.00 19.67 -13.83
N ARG A 15 2.32 19.49 -12.68
CA ARG A 15 1.14 20.26 -12.35
C ARG A 15 1.44 21.76 -12.21
N ALA A 16 2.53 22.12 -11.56
CA ALA A 16 2.94 23.52 -11.47
C ALA A 16 3.25 24.13 -12.85
N VAL A 17 3.88 23.37 -13.76
CA VAL A 17 4.14 23.81 -15.13
C VAL A 17 2.86 23.90 -15.95
N SER A 18 1.91 22.99 -15.76
CA SER A 18 0.61 22.94 -16.44
C SER A 18 -0.24 24.21 -16.17
N THR A 19 -0.10 24.85 -15.00
CA THR A 19 -0.79 26.11 -14.70
C THR A 19 -0.39 27.27 -15.63
N TYR A 20 0.82 27.22 -16.19
CA TYR A 20 1.30 28.21 -17.16
C TYR A 20 0.94 27.84 -18.62
N HIS A 21 0.57 26.60 -18.89
CA HIS A 21 0.26 26.07 -20.21
C HIS A 21 -1.10 25.38 -20.26
N VAL A 22 -2.15 26.08 -19.85
CA VAL A 22 -3.52 25.56 -19.66
C VAL A 22 -4.11 24.88 -20.92
N ALA A 23 -3.67 25.27 -22.12
CA ALA A 23 -4.16 24.71 -23.37
C ALA A 23 -3.46 23.39 -23.79
N ASN A 24 -2.41 22.95 -23.06
CA ASN A 24 -1.65 21.77 -23.41
C ASN A 24 -2.26 20.53 -22.74
N LEU A 25 -3.04 19.77 -23.52
CA LEU A 25 -3.72 18.56 -23.05
C LEU A 25 -2.74 17.44 -22.65
N ASP A 26 -1.62 17.28 -23.38
CA ASP A 26 -0.64 16.25 -23.11
C ASP A 26 0.02 16.44 -21.75
N LEU A 27 0.29 17.70 -21.38
CA LEU A 27 0.85 18.05 -20.09
C LEU A 27 -0.15 17.75 -18.96
N TYR A 28 -1.44 18.04 -19.16
CA TYR A 28 -2.50 17.71 -18.20
C TYR A 28 -2.65 16.19 -18.00
N ILE A 29 -2.57 15.40 -19.08
CA ILE A 29 -2.60 13.94 -18.98
C ILE A 29 -1.39 13.43 -18.22
N ALA A 30 -0.19 13.93 -18.56
CA ALA A 30 1.03 13.53 -17.88
C ALA A 30 0.99 13.83 -16.38
N GLU A 31 0.66 15.05 -15.95
CA GLU A 31 0.55 15.40 -14.53
C GLU A 31 -0.41 14.48 -13.78
N THR A 32 -1.58 14.21 -14.39
CA THR A 32 -2.62 13.37 -13.78
C THR A 32 -2.13 11.93 -13.60
N VAL A 33 -1.46 11.36 -14.60
CA VAL A 33 -0.91 10.00 -14.53
C VAL A 33 0.16 9.90 -13.46
N PHE A 34 1.11 10.84 -13.39
CA PHE A 34 2.18 10.81 -12.39
C PHE A 34 1.67 10.99 -10.97
N ILE A 35 0.67 11.87 -10.74
CA ILE A 35 0.06 12.07 -9.43
C ILE A 35 -0.73 10.82 -9.00
N LEU A 36 -1.42 10.14 -9.93
CA LEU A 36 -2.16 8.92 -9.63
C LEU A 36 -1.23 7.73 -9.39
N ALA A 37 -0.13 7.60 -10.13
CA ALA A 37 0.79 6.47 -10.03
C ALA A 37 1.65 6.47 -8.74
N GLY A 38 1.85 7.62 -8.09
CA GLY A 38 2.66 7.71 -6.87
C GLY A 38 2.17 6.81 -5.73
N PRO A 39 0.95 6.99 -5.25
CA PRO A 39 0.43 6.30 -4.06
C PRO A 39 0.42 4.78 -4.11
N PRO A 40 0.10 4.09 -5.22
CA PRO A 40 0.23 2.64 -5.30
C PRO A 40 1.64 2.12 -5.05
N ILE A 41 2.68 2.89 -5.41
CA ILE A 41 4.08 2.54 -5.13
C ILE A 41 4.34 2.60 -3.61
N TYR A 42 3.72 3.53 -2.90
CA TYR A 42 3.79 3.61 -1.45
C TYR A 42 3.05 2.44 -0.79
N SER A 43 1.85 2.08 -1.26
CA SER A 43 1.10 0.92 -0.76
C SER A 43 1.86 -0.39 -0.97
N ALA A 44 2.60 -0.54 -2.07
CA ALA A 44 3.47 -1.70 -2.28
C ALA A 44 4.56 -1.83 -1.19
N ALA A 45 5.05 -0.72 -0.63
CA ALA A 45 5.97 -0.77 0.51
C ALA A 45 5.29 -1.28 1.79
N GLU A 46 4.04 -0.88 2.06
CA GLU A 46 3.26 -1.40 3.19
C GLU A 46 3.03 -2.90 3.09
N TYR A 47 2.70 -3.39 1.89
CA TYR A 47 2.50 -4.83 1.65
C TYR A 47 3.79 -5.63 1.96
N ASN A 48 4.95 -5.09 1.58
CA ASN A 48 6.25 -5.69 1.90
C ASN A 48 6.52 -5.68 3.42
N ILE A 49 6.17 -4.62 4.13
CA ILE A 49 6.35 -4.51 5.58
C ILE A 49 5.44 -5.53 6.29
N LEU A 50 4.19 -5.65 5.88
CA LEU A 50 3.27 -6.67 6.41
C LEU A 50 3.81 -8.08 6.14
N GLY A 51 4.32 -8.35 4.93
CA GLY A 51 4.92 -9.63 4.59
C GLY A 51 6.13 -9.97 5.46
N ARG A 52 6.98 -8.97 5.78
CA ARG A 52 8.09 -9.14 6.74
C ARG A 52 7.60 -9.41 8.15
N LEU A 53 6.59 -8.68 8.61
CA LEU A 53 5.98 -8.88 9.93
C LEU A 53 5.37 -10.28 10.04
N MET A 54 4.67 -10.77 9.02
CA MET A 54 4.13 -12.13 8.99
C MET A 54 5.21 -13.23 8.99
N ARG A 55 6.36 -12.98 8.35
CA ARG A 55 7.52 -13.90 8.43
C ARG A 55 8.13 -13.90 9.82
N TYR A 56 8.14 -12.76 10.48
CA TYR A 56 8.67 -12.65 11.84
C TYR A 56 7.77 -13.36 12.88
N VAL A 57 6.45 -13.42 12.64
CA VAL A 57 5.49 -14.11 13.52
C VAL A 57 4.73 -15.21 12.75
N PRO A 58 5.41 -16.29 12.31
CA PRO A 58 4.84 -17.27 11.39
C PRO A 58 3.66 -18.04 11.97
N MET A 59 3.63 -18.28 13.28
CA MET A 59 2.56 -19.00 13.97
C MET A 59 1.20 -18.28 13.93
N HIS A 60 1.20 -16.97 13.79
CA HIS A 60 -0.01 -16.14 13.71
C HIS A 60 -0.33 -15.68 12.30
N ALA A 61 0.58 -15.93 11.34
CA ALA A 61 0.33 -15.66 9.93
C ALA A 61 -0.82 -16.57 9.45
N SER A 62 -1.95 -15.96 9.11
CA SER A 62 -3.13 -16.69 8.59
C SER A 62 -2.91 -17.12 7.15
N LEU A 63 -2.01 -16.47 6.45
CA LEU A 63 -1.76 -16.59 5.02
C LEU A 63 -0.24 -16.65 4.79
N ASN A 64 0.18 -17.22 3.65
CA ASN A 64 1.60 -17.25 3.31
C ASN A 64 2.14 -15.82 3.05
N PRO A 65 3.16 -15.37 3.79
CA PRO A 65 3.65 -13.98 3.74
C PRO A 65 4.09 -13.53 2.36
N THR A 66 4.79 -14.39 1.62
CA THR A 66 5.29 -14.06 0.28
C THR A 66 4.15 -13.89 -0.72
N ARG A 67 3.09 -14.66 -0.55
CA ARG A 67 1.95 -14.69 -1.46
C ARG A 67 1.00 -13.53 -1.25
N ILE A 68 0.79 -13.13 -0.01
CA ILE A 68 0.03 -11.92 0.29
C ILE A 68 0.65 -10.72 -0.40
N VAL A 69 1.97 -10.53 -0.27
CA VAL A 69 2.67 -9.42 -0.93
C VAL A 69 2.44 -9.47 -2.43
N THR A 70 2.65 -10.63 -3.05
CA THR A 70 2.46 -10.82 -4.49
C THR A 70 1.03 -10.54 -4.93
N PHE A 71 0.04 -11.05 -4.17
CA PHE A 71 -1.38 -10.83 -4.44
C PHE A 71 -1.74 -9.34 -4.40
N PHE A 72 -1.38 -8.63 -3.32
CA PHE A 72 -1.68 -7.20 -3.19
C PHE A 72 -0.97 -6.36 -4.25
N VAL A 73 0.27 -6.70 -4.62
CA VAL A 73 0.99 -6.01 -5.69
C VAL A 73 0.30 -6.19 -7.04
N TYR A 74 -0.14 -7.40 -7.39
CA TYR A 74 -0.85 -7.64 -8.65
C TYR A 74 -2.23 -6.99 -8.68
N VAL A 75 -3.00 -7.09 -7.60
CA VAL A 75 -4.32 -6.44 -7.50
C VAL A 75 -4.14 -4.92 -7.56
N GLY A 76 -3.17 -4.37 -6.83
CA GLY A 76 -2.85 -2.94 -6.87
C GLY A 76 -2.45 -2.48 -8.28
N ALA A 77 -1.60 -3.22 -8.96
CA ALA A 77 -1.20 -2.91 -10.34
C ALA A 77 -2.37 -2.98 -11.33
N ALA A 78 -3.29 -3.94 -11.17
CA ALA A 78 -4.49 -4.04 -12.01
C ALA A 78 -5.45 -2.86 -11.77
N VAL A 79 -5.66 -2.47 -10.51
CA VAL A 79 -6.49 -1.31 -10.15
C VAL A 79 -5.88 -0.02 -10.70
N GLU A 80 -4.56 0.13 -10.60
CA GLU A 80 -3.84 1.29 -11.14
C GLU A 80 -3.91 1.33 -12.67
N GLY A 81 -3.75 0.20 -13.34
CA GLY A 81 -3.94 0.10 -14.79
C GLY A 81 -5.34 0.54 -15.22
N LEU A 82 -6.37 0.18 -14.44
CA LEU A 82 -7.75 0.60 -14.69
C LEU A 82 -7.94 2.11 -14.52
N THR A 83 -7.41 2.69 -13.45
CA THR A 83 -7.51 4.14 -13.18
C THR A 83 -6.74 4.96 -14.21
N THR A 84 -5.54 4.53 -14.59
CA THR A 84 -4.71 5.19 -15.59
C THR A 84 -5.33 5.13 -16.98
N ALA A 85 -5.87 3.97 -17.38
CA ALA A 85 -6.62 3.83 -18.64
C ALA A 85 -7.85 4.74 -18.67
N GLY A 86 -8.57 4.84 -17.55
CA GLY A 86 -9.70 5.76 -17.41
C GLY A 86 -9.29 7.23 -17.50
N ALA A 87 -8.18 7.62 -16.86
CA ALA A 87 -7.64 8.97 -16.92
C ALA A 87 -7.18 9.35 -18.33
N ALA A 88 -6.53 8.43 -19.05
CA ALA A 88 -6.16 8.64 -20.44
C ALA A 88 -7.39 8.83 -21.37
N GLN A 89 -8.46 8.06 -21.16
CA GLN A 89 -9.73 8.23 -21.88
C GLN A 89 -10.40 9.59 -21.56
N LEU A 90 -10.34 10.07 -20.33
CA LEU A 90 -10.84 11.39 -19.96
C LEU A 90 -10.10 12.51 -20.68
N GLY A 91 -8.78 12.43 -20.76
CA GLY A 91 -7.96 13.39 -21.50
C GLY A 91 -8.23 13.38 -23.00
N GLY A 92 -8.27 12.16 -23.62
CA GLY A 92 -8.55 11.99 -25.05
C GLY A 92 -10.01 12.22 -25.44
N GLY A 93 -10.93 12.20 -24.47
CA GLY A 93 -12.39 12.25 -24.70
C GLY A 93 -12.96 13.65 -24.97
N ALA A 94 -12.16 14.70 -25.01
CA ALA A 94 -12.64 16.08 -25.22
C ALA A 94 -13.49 16.27 -26.48
N LYS A 95 -13.33 15.39 -27.49
CA LYS A 95 -14.09 15.41 -28.76
C LYS A 95 -15.13 14.27 -28.85
N ASN A 96 -15.20 13.35 -27.88
CA ASN A 96 -16.06 12.18 -27.92
C ASN A 96 -16.70 11.91 -26.56
N GLU A 97 -17.98 12.27 -26.43
CA GLU A 97 -18.74 12.16 -25.18
C GLU A 97 -18.83 10.73 -24.63
N SER A 98 -18.89 9.72 -25.51
CA SER A 98 -18.95 8.31 -25.07
C SER A 98 -17.62 7.89 -24.41
N LEU A 99 -16.49 8.34 -24.94
CA LEU A 99 -15.17 8.07 -24.39
C LEU A 99 -14.98 8.79 -23.04
N LEU A 100 -15.44 10.04 -22.95
CA LEU A 100 -15.41 10.82 -21.71
C LEU A 100 -16.21 10.16 -20.59
N ARG A 101 -17.43 9.70 -20.89
CA ARG A 101 -18.27 8.96 -19.92
C ARG A 101 -17.66 7.63 -19.50
N SER A 102 -17.09 6.87 -20.44
CA SER A 102 -16.41 5.60 -20.16
C SER A 102 -15.20 5.83 -19.26
N GLY A 103 -14.33 6.79 -19.58
CA GLY A 103 -13.16 7.14 -18.80
C GLY A 103 -13.51 7.56 -17.37
N ALA A 104 -14.53 8.39 -17.18
CA ALA A 104 -14.98 8.82 -15.87
C ALA A 104 -15.49 7.65 -15.01
N ARG A 105 -16.21 6.69 -15.61
CA ARG A 105 -16.67 5.48 -14.91
C ARG A 105 -15.49 4.60 -14.49
N LEU A 106 -14.51 4.39 -15.39
CA LEU A 106 -13.33 3.58 -15.10
C LEU A 106 -12.53 4.14 -13.93
N VAL A 107 -12.30 5.46 -13.91
CA VAL A 107 -11.58 6.11 -12.80
C VAL A 107 -12.36 6.00 -11.50
N ALA A 108 -13.68 6.21 -11.50
CA ALA A 108 -14.51 6.09 -10.31
C ALA A 108 -14.52 4.66 -9.76
N ILE A 109 -14.64 3.65 -10.63
CA ILE A 109 -14.57 2.23 -10.26
C ILE A 109 -13.18 1.89 -9.69
N GLY A 110 -12.11 2.28 -10.38
CA GLY A 110 -10.75 1.99 -9.96
C GLY A 110 -10.42 2.62 -8.60
N THR A 111 -10.82 3.87 -8.37
CA THR A 111 -10.64 4.55 -7.07
C THR A 111 -11.42 3.85 -5.94
N THR A 112 -12.63 3.37 -6.23
CA THR A 112 -13.43 2.61 -5.26
C THR A 112 -12.76 1.27 -4.94
N LEU A 113 -12.27 0.56 -5.95
CA LEU A 113 -11.54 -0.70 -5.75
C LEU A 113 -10.26 -0.48 -4.94
N GLN A 114 -9.53 0.61 -5.16
CA GLN A 114 -8.36 0.96 -4.37
C GLN A 114 -8.70 1.15 -2.88
N ALA A 115 -9.81 1.83 -2.57
CA ALA A 115 -10.28 1.96 -1.19
C ALA A 115 -10.64 0.61 -0.56
N VAL A 116 -11.27 -0.28 -1.32
CA VAL A 116 -11.61 -1.65 -0.85
C VAL A 116 -10.36 -2.47 -0.58
N VAL A 117 -9.36 -2.43 -1.47
CA VAL A 117 -8.08 -3.12 -1.28
C VAL A 117 -7.39 -2.64 -0.01
N GLU A 118 -7.38 -1.33 0.24
CA GLU A 118 -6.79 -0.74 1.43
C GLU A 118 -7.53 -1.15 2.72
N LEU A 119 -8.86 -1.21 2.70
CA LEU A 119 -9.66 -1.72 3.81
C LEU A 119 -9.37 -3.19 4.12
N VAL A 120 -9.23 -4.02 3.09
CA VAL A 120 -8.88 -5.45 3.24
C VAL A 120 -7.48 -5.57 3.84
N PHE A 121 -6.52 -4.77 3.36
CA PHE A 121 -5.17 -4.73 3.89
C PHE A 121 -5.16 -4.35 5.39
N MET A 122 -5.86 -3.27 5.75
CA MET A 122 -5.98 -2.83 7.15
C MET A 122 -6.65 -3.90 8.02
N GLY A 123 -7.65 -4.60 7.49
CA GLY A 123 -8.30 -5.75 8.15
C GLY A 123 -7.33 -6.90 8.42
N LEU A 124 -6.41 -7.19 7.50
CA LEU A 124 -5.37 -8.22 7.69
C LEU A 124 -4.35 -7.80 8.77
N VAL A 125 -3.93 -6.54 8.78
CA VAL A 125 -3.07 -6.00 9.83
C VAL A 125 -3.75 -6.11 11.19
N ALA A 126 -5.03 -5.73 11.28
CA ALA A 126 -5.83 -5.82 12.50
C ALA A 126 -5.99 -7.28 12.97
N HIS A 127 -6.26 -8.20 12.05
CA HIS A 127 -6.38 -9.62 12.37
C HIS A 127 -5.07 -10.20 12.92
N LEU A 128 -3.94 -9.89 12.29
CA LEU A 128 -2.62 -10.32 12.76
C LEU A 128 -2.32 -9.74 14.15
N HIS A 129 -2.52 -8.44 14.33
CA HIS A 129 -2.30 -7.75 15.61
C HIS A 129 -3.17 -8.35 16.73
N TYR A 130 -4.47 -8.56 16.46
CA TYR A 130 -5.38 -9.20 17.41
C TYR A 130 -4.90 -10.59 17.84
N ARG A 131 -4.43 -11.41 16.89
CA ARG A 131 -3.89 -12.75 17.20
C ARG A 131 -2.63 -12.67 18.06
N CYS A 132 -1.71 -11.75 17.78
CA CYS A 132 -0.51 -11.53 18.57
C CYS A 132 -0.85 -11.07 20.01
N VAL A 133 -1.82 -10.18 20.16
CA VAL A 133 -2.30 -9.73 21.49
C VAL A 133 -2.93 -10.89 22.26
N LYS A 134 -3.84 -11.65 21.61
CA LYS A 134 -4.54 -12.77 22.24
C LYS A 134 -3.60 -13.87 22.73
N SER A 135 -2.49 -14.12 22.04
CA SER A 135 -1.48 -15.12 22.39
C SER A 135 -0.39 -14.59 23.33
N ASN A 136 -0.50 -13.37 23.82
CA ASN A 136 0.50 -12.69 24.64
C ASN A 136 1.90 -12.58 23.98
N MET A 137 1.96 -12.65 22.65
CA MET A 137 3.16 -12.48 21.84
C MET A 137 3.34 -11.05 21.30
N ASN A 138 2.52 -10.11 21.74
CA ASN A 138 2.61 -8.71 21.33
C ASN A 138 3.83 -8.05 21.99
N THR A 139 5.00 -8.19 21.36
CA THR A 139 6.21 -7.48 21.78
C THR A 139 6.11 -5.99 21.41
N ARG A 140 6.96 -5.16 22.02
CA ARG A 140 6.97 -3.71 21.78
C ARG A 140 7.26 -3.39 20.30
N GLU A 141 8.08 -4.19 19.65
CA GLU A 141 8.46 -4.08 18.23
C GLU A 141 7.25 -4.38 17.32
N ILE A 142 6.55 -5.48 17.56
CA ILE A 142 5.34 -5.86 16.78
C ILE A 142 4.27 -4.78 16.91
N HIS A 143 4.03 -4.30 18.13
CA HIS A 143 3.05 -3.25 18.38
C HIS A 143 3.38 -1.95 17.64
N ARG A 144 4.65 -1.52 17.65
CA ARG A 144 5.11 -0.32 16.92
C ARG A 144 4.96 -0.47 15.41
N VAL A 145 5.29 -1.64 14.84
CA VAL A 145 5.10 -1.90 13.41
C VAL A 145 3.62 -1.89 13.04
N CYS A 146 2.75 -2.47 13.88
CA CYS A 146 1.30 -2.41 13.65
C CYS A 146 0.77 -0.98 13.71
N ILE A 147 1.18 -0.15 14.69
CA ILE A 147 0.82 1.28 14.76
C ILE A 147 1.29 2.02 13.52
N MET A 148 2.51 1.76 13.08
CA MET A 148 3.05 2.35 11.86
C MET A 148 2.17 2.03 10.65
N LEU A 149 1.81 0.75 10.45
CA LEU A 149 0.93 0.31 9.37
C LEU A 149 -0.47 0.92 9.47
N TYR A 150 -1.06 1.01 10.67
CA TYR A 150 -2.36 1.68 10.84
C TYR A 150 -2.28 3.17 10.47
N GLY A 151 -1.22 3.85 10.87
CA GLY A 151 -1.03 5.28 10.53
C GLY A 151 -0.93 5.49 9.03
N THR A 152 -0.08 4.72 8.35
CA THR A 152 0.10 4.82 6.90
C THR A 152 -1.16 4.45 6.14
N SER A 153 -1.80 3.31 6.45
CA SER A 153 -3.04 2.87 5.81
C SER A 153 -4.20 3.85 6.02
N THR A 154 -4.29 4.48 7.19
CA THR A 154 -5.32 5.51 7.44
C THR A 154 -5.13 6.72 6.53
N LEU A 155 -3.89 7.16 6.31
CA LEU A 155 -3.59 8.27 5.40
C LEU A 155 -3.94 7.93 3.94
N VAL A 156 -3.58 6.72 3.49
CA VAL A 156 -3.93 6.23 2.15
C VAL A 156 -5.45 6.12 1.99
N LEU A 157 -6.14 5.57 2.99
CA LEU A 157 -7.61 5.44 2.97
C LEU A 157 -8.30 6.81 2.92
N ALA A 158 -7.85 7.77 3.74
CA ALA A 158 -8.40 9.13 3.72
C ALA A 158 -8.28 9.78 2.33
N ARG A 159 -7.12 9.59 1.68
CA ARG A 159 -6.89 10.01 0.30
C ARG A 159 -7.84 9.30 -0.67
N CYS A 160 -7.99 7.98 -0.56
CA CYS A 160 -8.90 7.22 -1.44
C CYS A 160 -10.35 7.68 -1.31
N ILE A 161 -10.81 7.97 -0.10
CA ILE A 161 -12.16 8.51 0.15
C ILE A 161 -12.33 9.87 -0.54
N PHE A 162 -11.37 10.79 -0.35
CA PHE A 162 -11.42 12.11 -0.98
C PHE A 162 -11.45 12.00 -2.51
N ARG A 163 -10.55 11.17 -3.09
CA ARG A 163 -10.52 10.92 -4.53
C ARG A 163 -11.83 10.29 -5.03
N GLY A 164 -12.40 9.37 -4.27
CA GLY A 164 -13.72 8.80 -4.59
C GLY A 164 -14.78 9.91 -4.72
N ILE A 165 -14.89 10.77 -3.71
CA ILE A 165 -15.84 11.90 -3.72
C ILE A 165 -15.61 12.81 -4.93
N GLU A 166 -14.35 13.15 -5.22
CA GLU A 166 -13.97 13.99 -6.38
C GLU A 166 -14.39 13.33 -7.70
N LYS A 167 -14.06 12.04 -7.90
CA LYS A 167 -14.34 11.32 -9.15
C LYS A 167 -15.83 11.04 -9.35
N PHE A 168 -16.58 10.76 -8.30
CA PHE A 168 -18.03 10.66 -8.37
C PHE A 168 -18.69 12.01 -8.67
N ALA A 169 -18.18 13.12 -8.11
CA ALA A 169 -18.64 14.46 -8.44
C ALA A 169 -18.37 14.81 -9.93
N GLN A 170 -17.17 14.49 -10.45
CA GLN A 170 -16.85 14.64 -11.87
C GLN A 170 -17.77 13.81 -12.78
N LEU A 171 -18.01 12.54 -12.42
CA LEU A 171 -18.91 11.65 -13.16
C LEU A 171 -20.34 12.21 -13.20
N SER A 172 -20.83 12.74 -12.07
CA SER A 172 -22.14 13.39 -11.99
C SER A 172 -22.25 14.59 -12.94
N VAL A 173 -21.23 15.44 -13.00
CA VAL A 173 -21.19 16.60 -13.93
C VAL A 173 -21.26 16.14 -15.39
N ILE A 174 -20.49 15.10 -15.76
CA ILE A 174 -20.46 14.56 -17.13
C ILE A 174 -21.82 13.95 -17.51
N GLN A 175 -22.55 13.39 -16.55
CA GLN A 175 -23.84 12.75 -16.79
C GLN A 175 -25.02 13.74 -16.82
N THR A 176 -25.03 14.71 -15.92
CA THR A 176 -26.18 15.63 -15.72
C THR A 176 -25.98 17.02 -16.33
N GLY A 177 -24.74 17.37 -16.69
CA GLY A 177 -24.36 18.71 -17.14
C GLY A 177 -24.43 19.79 -16.04
N THR A 178 -24.75 19.42 -14.79
CA THR A 178 -24.91 20.36 -13.68
C THR A 178 -23.90 20.10 -12.56
N CYS A 179 -23.29 21.18 -12.06
CA CYS A 179 -22.39 21.12 -10.93
C CYS A 179 -23.15 21.31 -9.61
N GLY A 180 -23.39 20.24 -8.86
CA GLY A 180 -24.01 20.28 -7.54
C GLY A 180 -23.13 20.93 -6.47
N ALA A 181 -23.63 21.01 -5.22
CA ALA A 181 -22.91 21.63 -4.10
C ALA A 181 -21.54 20.98 -3.85
N VAL A 182 -21.45 19.65 -3.89
CA VAL A 182 -20.20 18.89 -3.70
C VAL A 182 -19.18 19.23 -4.79
N CYS A 183 -19.62 19.27 -6.06
CA CYS A 183 -18.79 19.64 -7.19
C CYS A 183 -18.20 21.04 -7.02
N ARG A 184 -19.01 22.04 -6.65
CA ARG A 184 -18.54 23.42 -6.42
C ARG A 184 -17.49 23.48 -5.31
N THR A 185 -17.65 22.69 -4.27
CA THR A 185 -16.74 22.72 -3.13
C THR A 185 -15.43 21.99 -3.45
N VAL A 186 -15.50 20.80 -4.03
CA VAL A 186 -14.33 19.91 -4.18
C VAL A 186 -13.55 20.20 -5.46
N ILE A 187 -14.24 20.49 -6.58
CA ILE A 187 -13.57 20.66 -7.89
C ILE A 187 -13.10 22.10 -8.10
N LEU A 188 -13.88 23.10 -7.67
CA LEU A 188 -13.53 24.51 -7.92
C LEU A 188 -12.54 25.09 -6.91
N LYS A 189 -12.31 24.44 -5.78
CA LYS A 189 -11.38 24.92 -4.76
C LYS A 189 -10.15 24.02 -4.70
N GLU A 190 -9.09 24.39 -5.37
CA GLU A 190 -7.84 23.63 -5.47
C GLU A 190 -7.18 23.30 -4.13
N TRP A 191 -7.39 24.11 -3.08
CA TRP A 191 -6.77 23.85 -1.79
C TRP A 191 -7.17 22.50 -1.18
N TYR A 192 -8.38 21.98 -1.48
CA TYR A 192 -8.79 20.63 -1.05
C TYR A 192 -7.89 19.54 -1.63
N LEU A 193 -7.43 19.72 -2.86
CA LEU A 193 -6.48 18.78 -3.47
C LEU A 193 -5.14 18.78 -2.71
N PHE A 194 -4.64 19.95 -2.33
CA PHE A 194 -3.39 20.00 -1.56
C PHE A 194 -3.53 19.38 -0.18
N VAL A 195 -4.65 19.62 0.52
CA VAL A 195 -4.87 19.12 1.88
C VAL A 195 -5.18 17.63 1.92
N PHE A 196 -5.94 17.09 0.98
CA PHE A 196 -6.40 15.70 1.01
C PHE A 196 -5.65 14.77 0.05
N GLU A 197 -4.85 15.30 -0.84
CA GLU A 197 -4.01 14.54 -1.75
C GLU A 197 -2.53 14.67 -1.43
N ALA A 198 -1.99 15.89 -1.41
CA ALA A 198 -0.57 16.12 -1.21
C ALA A 198 -0.15 15.93 0.26
N ALA A 199 -0.86 16.56 1.20
CA ALA A 199 -0.48 16.55 2.60
C ALA A 199 -0.48 15.13 3.20
N PRO A 200 -1.47 14.25 2.98
CA PRO A 200 -1.41 12.88 3.47
C PRO A 200 -0.17 12.12 2.98
N MET A 201 0.25 12.29 1.74
CA MET A 201 1.43 11.60 1.20
C MET A 201 2.74 12.13 1.77
N VAL A 202 2.81 13.44 2.04
CA VAL A 202 3.95 14.04 2.75
C VAL A 202 4.02 13.51 4.18
N VAL A 203 2.90 13.54 4.92
CA VAL A 203 2.82 13.00 6.29
C VAL A 203 3.16 11.51 6.30
N TYR A 204 2.65 10.73 5.34
CA TYR A 204 2.98 9.31 5.15
C TYR A 204 4.49 9.09 5.03
N THR A 205 5.16 9.87 4.17
CA THR A 205 6.61 9.74 3.96
C THR A 205 7.38 10.03 5.24
N TYR A 206 7.03 11.10 5.96
CA TYR A 206 7.67 11.44 7.25
C TYR A 206 7.39 10.38 8.31
N TRP A 207 6.14 9.90 8.43
CA TRP A 207 5.73 8.88 9.38
C TRP A 207 6.52 7.59 9.22
N LEU A 208 6.68 7.13 7.97
CA LEU A 208 7.39 5.91 7.65
C LEU A 208 8.93 6.05 7.80
N ASN A 209 9.48 7.25 7.58
CA ASN A 209 10.88 7.52 7.85
C ASN A 209 11.15 7.59 9.36
N PHE A 210 10.26 8.22 10.13
CA PHE A 210 10.41 8.32 11.58
C PHE A 210 10.27 6.97 12.27
N MET A 211 9.33 6.14 11.84
CA MET A 211 9.11 4.78 12.35
C MET A 211 9.62 3.73 11.36
N HIS A 212 10.88 3.84 10.94
CA HIS A 212 11.42 2.96 9.90
C HIS A 212 11.35 1.48 10.31
N PRO A 213 10.75 0.59 9.48
CA PRO A 213 10.52 -0.81 9.85
C PRO A 213 11.80 -1.62 10.12
N ALA A 214 12.94 -1.21 9.57
CA ALA A 214 14.23 -1.85 9.83
C ALA A 214 14.71 -1.64 11.27
N MET A 215 14.16 -0.68 12.01
CA MET A 215 14.48 -0.49 13.43
C MET A 215 13.78 -1.52 14.34
N PHE A 216 12.73 -2.16 13.85
CA PHE A 216 11.87 -3.03 14.66
C PHE A 216 11.83 -4.48 14.14
N LEU A 217 12.10 -4.70 12.85
CA LEU A 217 12.06 -6.01 12.23
C LEU A 217 13.47 -6.46 11.81
N PRO A 218 13.85 -7.72 12.04
CA PRO A 218 15.14 -8.24 11.62
C PRO A 218 15.30 -8.12 10.10
N GLN A 219 16.54 -7.88 9.66
CA GLN A 219 16.84 -7.74 8.23
C GLN A 219 16.72 -9.07 7.49
N LYS A 220 17.11 -10.17 8.14
CA LYS A 220 17.03 -11.51 7.58
C LYS A 220 15.60 -12.05 7.64
N GLY A 221 15.08 -12.49 6.52
CA GLY A 221 13.74 -13.11 6.41
C GLY A 221 13.65 -14.52 7.02
N THR A 222 14.77 -15.08 7.49
CA THR A 222 14.89 -16.38 8.17
C THR A 222 14.69 -16.27 9.69
N HIS A 223 14.78 -15.04 10.24
CA HIS A 223 14.58 -14.82 11.67
C HIS A 223 13.08 -14.79 12.00
N TYR A 224 12.67 -15.56 13.01
CA TYR A 224 11.29 -15.57 13.50
C TYR A 224 11.25 -15.50 15.03
N LEU A 225 10.16 -14.98 15.57
CA LEU A 225 9.88 -14.92 17.00
C LEU A 225 9.22 -16.22 17.43
N ASP A 226 9.80 -16.91 18.42
CA ASP A 226 9.24 -18.11 19.02
C ASP A 226 8.23 -17.78 20.12
N PHE A 227 7.48 -18.78 20.60
CA PHE A 227 6.52 -18.67 21.71
C PHE A 227 7.17 -18.15 23.00
N ASP A 228 8.44 -18.46 23.22
CA ASP A 228 9.24 -18.00 24.36
C ASP A 228 9.73 -16.55 24.24
N LYS A 229 9.27 -15.80 23.21
CA LYS A 229 9.73 -14.45 22.86
C LYS A 229 11.23 -14.37 22.54
N THR A 230 11.84 -15.47 22.22
CA THR A 230 13.22 -15.53 21.71
C THR A 230 13.22 -15.49 20.18
N VAL A 231 14.23 -14.84 19.60
CA VAL A 231 14.41 -14.82 18.14
C VAL A 231 15.24 -16.04 17.73
N ARG A 232 14.74 -16.82 16.78
CA ARG A 232 15.40 -17.98 16.25
C ARG A 232 15.67 -17.85 14.75
N GLU A 233 16.72 -18.51 14.26
CA GLU A 233 17.02 -18.57 12.83
C GLU A 233 16.47 -19.90 12.28
N GLY A 234 15.43 -19.82 11.43
CA GLY A 234 14.77 -20.97 10.81
C GLY A 234 15.04 -21.04 9.30
N PRO A 235 14.46 -22.04 8.59
CA PRO A 235 14.63 -22.20 7.14
C PRO A 235 13.93 -21.11 6.34
N GLY A 236 13.10 -20.28 7.00
CA GLY A 236 12.22 -19.32 6.34
C GLY A 236 11.03 -19.97 5.63
N TRP A 237 10.20 -19.15 5.00
CA TRP A 237 9.07 -19.62 4.21
C TRP A 237 9.54 -20.10 2.84
N VAL A 238 9.62 -21.41 2.66
CA VAL A 238 9.91 -22.02 1.37
C VAL A 238 8.59 -22.38 0.70
N ASP A 239 8.33 -21.79 -0.46
CA ASP A 239 7.14 -22.04 -1.26
C ASP A 239 7.53 -22.56 -2.64
N GLY A 240 7.27 -23.83 -2.91
CA GLY A 240 7.56 -24.48 -4.18
C GLY A 240 6.48 -24.33 -5.24
N ARG A 241 5.40 -23.58 -4.98
CA ARG A 241 4.29 -23.44 -5.92
C ARG A 241 4.54 -22.35 -6.97
N SER A 242 3.93 -22.47 -8.15
CA SER A 242 4.05 -21.45 -9.21
C SER A 242 3.28 -20.17 -8.86
N SER A 243 3.69 -19.02 -9.46
CA SER A 243 3.06 -17.71 -9.24
C SER A 243 1.56 -17.69 -9.59
N TRP A 244 1.14 -18.49 -10.59
CA TRP A 244 -0.26 -18.61 -10.99
C TRP A 244 -1.13 -19.30 -9.93
N VAL A 245 -0.62 -20.34 -9.30
CA VAL A 245 -1.31 -21.01 -8.18
C VAL A 245 -1.45 -20.07 -7.00
N THR A 246 -0.48 -19.18 -6.81
CA THR A 246 -0.52 -18.10 -5.81
C THR A 246 -1.64 -17.13 -6.05
N PHE A 247 -1.86 -16.75 -7.30
CA PHE A 247 -2.91 -15.80 -7.67
C PHE A 247 -4.31 -16.39 -7.46
N VAL A 248 -4.49 -17.68 -7.78
CA VAL A 248 -5.80 -18.37 -7.65
C VAL A 248 -6.10 -18.77 -6.20
N ASP A 249 -5.08 -19.17 -5.42
CA ASP A 249 -5.22 -19.52 -4.00
C ASP A 249 -4.23 -18.73 -3.13
N PRO A 250 -4.48 -17.43 -2.91
CA PRO A 250 -3.62 -16.59 -2.08
C PRO A 250 -3.66 -16.99 -0.60
N CYS A 251 -4.73 -17.66 -0.18
CA CYS A 251 -4.95 -18.05 1.22
C CYS A 251 -4.28 -19.36 1.60
N ASP A 252 -3.73 -20.11 0.63
CA ASP A 252 -3.20 -21.46 0.86
C ASP A 252 -4.14 -22.34 1.71
N ILE A 253 -5.38 -22.48 1.25
CA ILE A 253 -6.44 -23.20 1.97
C ILE A 253 -6.02 -24.62 2.28
N ARG A 254 -5.21 -25.24 1.41
CA ARG A 254 -4.69 -26.60 1.60
C ARG A 254 -3.53 -26.71 2.58
N ARG A 255 -2.98 -25.55 3.04
CA ARG A 255 -1.90 -25.45 4.05
C ARG A 255 -0.72 -26.43 3.84
N ASN A 256 -0.22 -26.47 2.64
CA ASN A 256 0.81 -27.42 2.21
C ASN A 256 2.25 -26.93 2.52
N HIS A 257 2.41 -26.07 3.55
CA HIS A 257 3.70 -25.55 3.97
C HIS A 257 4.19 -26.24 5.23
N ASP A 258 5.50 -26.43 5.33
CA ASP A 258 6.12 -26.97 6.53
C ASP A 258 6.00 -25.95 7.68
N LYS A 259 5.45 -26.42 8.81
CA LYS A 259 5.28 -25.63 10.04
C LYS A 259 6.55 -25.71 10.88
N PHE A 260 7.67 -25.22 10.35
CA PHE A 260 8.99 -25.28 10.98
C PHE A 260 9.01 -24.70 12.41
N TRP A 261 8.14 -23.74 12.72
CA TRP A 261 8.02 -23.15 14.06
C TRP A 261 7.45 -24.09 15.12
N LEU A 262 6.94 -25.25 14.76
CA LEU A 262 6.52 -26.27 15.73
C LEU A 262 7.68 -27.14 16.24
N ARG A 263 8.86 -26.98 15.66
CA ARG A 263 10.09 -27.71 16.03
C ARG A 263 11.19 -26.70 16.44
N PRO A 264 10.96 -25.90 17.49
CA PRO A 264 11.90 -24.84 17.87
C PRO A 264 13.28 -25.39 18.29
N GLU A 265 13.35 -26.64 18.76
CA GLU A 265 14.59 -27.29 19.20
C GLU A 265 15.60 -27.48 18.05
N GLU A 266 15.13 -27.57 16.81
CA GLU A 266 15.99 -27.72 15.62
C GLU A 266 16.70 -26.41 15.24
N TRP A 267 16.26 -25.25 15.77
CA TRP A 267 16.67 -23.93 15.30
C TRP A 267 17.43 -23.15 16.37
N PRO A 268 18.64 -22.64 16.06
CA PRO A 268 19.44 -21.91 17.02
C PRO A 268 18.79 -20.58 17.43
N VAL A 269 18.96 -20.24 18.71
CA VAL A 269 18.57 -18.94 19.24
C VAL A 269 19.59 -17.89 18.78
N VAL A 270 19.14 -16.83 18.15
CA VAL A 270 19.97 -15.69 17.77
C VAL A 270 20.14 -14.79 18.97
N SER A 271 21.37 -14.63 19.47
CA SER A 271 21.63 -13.74 20.59
C SER A 271 21.39 -12.28 20.17
N GLN A 272 20.78 -11.50 21.06
CA GLN A 272 20.50 -10.07 20.80
C GLN A 272 21.76 -9.29 20.38
N MET A 273 22.93 -9.63 20.97
CA MET A 273 24.22 -9.05 20.59
C MET A 273 24.64 -9.39 19.15
N GLU A 274 24.25 -10.51 18.61
CA GLU A 274 24.57 -10.91 17.24
C GLU A 274 23.67 -10.22 16.22
N VAL A 275 22.43 -9.94 16.60
CA VAL A 275 21.49 -9.14 15.84
C VAL A 275 21.98 -7.69 15.79
N ASP A 276 22.31 -7.09 16.93
CA ASP A 276 22.81 -5.71 17.03
C ASP A 276 24.15 -5.50 16.30
N ARG A 277 25.06 -6.48 16.38
CA ARG A 277 26.37 -6.40 15.71
C ARG A 277 26.28 -6.52 14.19
N LYS A 278 25.33 -7.32 13.66
CA LYS A 278 25.11 -7.47 12.20
C LYS A 278 24.28 -6.34 11.62
N ASP A 279 23.39 -5.77 12.43
CA ASP A 279 22.47 -4.71 11.98
C ASP A 279 23.08 -3.29 12.14
N ASN A 280 24.15 -3.14 12.94
CA ASN A 280 24.85 -1.86 13.12
C ASN A 280 26.39 -2.05 13.15
N PRO A 281 27.04 -2.19 11.98
CA PRO A 281 28.50 -2.42 11.89
C PRO A 281 29.34 -1.26 12.38
N THR A 282 28.74 -0.11 12.71
CA THR A 282 29.42 1.11 13.21
C THR A 282 29.27 1.30 14.73
N ALA A 283 28.57 0.42 15.44
CA ALA A 283 28.49 0.45 16.90
C ALA A 283 29.73 -0.25 17.51
N VAL A 284 30.89 0.38 17.44
CA VAL A 284 32.11 0.12 18.23
C VAL A 284 32.51 1.39 18.92
#